data_90951c20e377665f8ad66760d1c24118
#
_entry.id   90951c20e377665f8ad66760d1c24118
#
_cell.length_a   1.000
_cell.length_b   1.000
_cell.length_c   1.000
_cell.angle_alpha   90.00
_cell.angle_beta   90.00
_cell.angle_gamma   90.00
#
_symmetry.space_group_name_H-M   'P 1'
#
loop_
_entity.id
_entity.type
_entity.pdbx_description
1 polymer ?
#
loop_
_entity_poly.entity_id
_entity_poly.type
_entity_poly.pdbx_seq_one_letter_code
_entity_poly.pdbx_strand_id
1 'polypeptide(L)'
;DLQENKRKLLVEKTTLISGNEEEIFKKKRKIADLQDDIDGMHEKISDSTKVVDRYNKLKDLNSQLKTKHRSHKRLVKFFDENEDCPTCQQHIDEVHKVTMISKETAKSEKIVSGMKELEDDLNATETKINIINEVNKNIQSHNVEIAKENSSMEELIKFNAKLKSEIDHLETGSVEDNDIKEVEELKVSLDDLLKAKSNLREEKTYAEASRSMLTDAGIKTKIIKQYLPIMN
;
A
#
# COMPACT_ATOMS: atom_id res chain seq x y z
N ASP A 1 10.41 -31.78 49.91
CA ASP A 1 9.31 -31.11 49.13
C ASP A 1 9.73 -29.79 48.51
N LEU A 2 10.37 -28.86 49.28
CA LEU A 2 10.76 -27.56 48.74
C LEU A 2 11.83 -27.66 47.62
N GLN A 3 12.82 -28.50 47.80
CA GLN A 3 13.87 -28.75 46.82
C GLN A 3 13.33 -29.42 45.52
N GLU A 4 12.35 -30.29 45.66
CA GLU A 4 11.73 -30.94 44.51
C GLU A 4 10.87 -29.98 43.71
N ASN A 5 10.14 -29.07 44.38
CA ASN A 5 9.39 -28.03 43.72
C ASN A 5 10.31 -27.01 42.99
N LYS A 6 11.41 -26.64 43.65
CA LYS A 6 12.45 -25.80 43.02
C LYS A 6 13.01 -26.45 41.74
N ARG A 7 13.32 -27.75 41.81
CA ARG A 7 13.86 -28.50 40.66
C ARG A 7 12.83 -28.60 39.53
N LYS A 8 11.56 -28.84 39.83
CA LYS A 8 10.49 -28.85 38.82
C LYS A 8 10.35 -27.50 38.14
N LEU A 9 10.35 -26.40 38.90
CA LEU A 9 10.25 -25.06 38.40
C LEU A 9 11.44 -24.68 37.49
N LEU A 10 12.66 -25.08 37.86
CA LEU A 10 13.86 -24.88 37.03
C LEU A 10 13.75 -25.59 35.68
N VAL A 11 13.29 -26.86 35.69
CA VAL A 11 13.11 -27.66 34.48
C VAL A 11 12.03 -27.03 33.59
N GLU A 12 10.92 -26.59 34.17
CA GLU A 12 9.85 -25.92 33.43
C GLU A 12 10.33 -24.64 32.74
N LYS A 13 11.01 -23.76 33.49
CA LYS A 13 11.57 -22.51 32.95
C LYS A 13 12.61 -22.76 31.86
N THR A 14 13.48 -23.72 32.06
CA THR A 14 14.50 -24.12 31.07
C THR A 14 13.86 -24.65 29.79
N THR A 15 12.80 -25.45 29.93
CA THR A 15 12.04 -25.97 28.78
C THR A 15 11.34 -24.87 28.02
N LEU A 16 10.76 -23.87 28.73
CA LEU A 16 10.15 -22.70 28.11
C LEU A 16 11.18 -21.86 27.34
N ILE A 17 12.37 -21.63 27.93
CA ILE A 17 13.45 -20.90 27.25
C ILE A 17 13.85 -21.63 25.96
N SER A 18 14.06 -22.94 26.02
CA SER A 18 14.42 -23.74 24.85
C SER A 18 13.35 -23.66 23.75
N GLY A 19 12.06 -23.75 24.11
CA GLY A 19 10.95 -23.59 23.16
C GLY A 19 10.90 -22.20 22.52
N ASN A 20 11.10 -21.16 23.33
CA ASN A 20 11.15 -19.78 22.83
C ASN A 20 12.37 -19.55 21.93
N GLU A 21 13.53 -20.12 22.23
CA GLU A 21 14.74 -20.03 21.41
C GLU A 21 14.52 -20.72 20.05
N GLU A 22 13.82 -21.83 20.02
CA GLU A 22 13.42 -22.49 18.76
C GLU A 22 12.45 -21.62 17.93
N GLU A 23 11.48 -21.00 18.60
CA GLU A 23 10.58 -20.04 17.92
C GLU A 23 11.31 -18.83 17.38
N ILE A 24 12.22 -18.24 18.15
CA ILE A 24 13.08 -17.13 17.70
C ILE A 24 13.89 -17.54 16.47
N PHE A 25 14.42 -18.76 16.46
CA PHE A 25 15.15 -19.26 15.30
C PHE A 25 14.27 -19.40 14.06
N LYS A 26 13.04 -19.94 14.22
CA LYS A 26 12.06 -20.04 13.11
C LYS A 26 11.69 -18.67 12.56
N LYS A 27 11.47 -17.68 13.46
CA LYS A 27 11.15 -16.30 13.07
C LYS A 27 12.32 -15.63 12.33
N LYS A 28 13.55 -15.80 12.79
CA LYS A 28 14.74 -15.29 12.10
C LYS A 28 14.85 -15.84 10.69
N ARG A 29 14.61 -17.13 10.52
CA ARG A 29 14.64 -17.77 9.20
C ARG A 29 13.54 -17.20 8.29
N LYS A 30 12.32 -17.08 8.80
CA LYS A 30 11.20 -16.49 8.05
C LYS A 30 11.51 -15.04 7.62
N ILE A 31 12.12 -14.24 8.49
CA ILE A 31 12.54 -12.88 8.16
C ILE A 31 13.57 -12.87 7.04
N ALA A 32 14.55 -13.78 7.08
CA ALA A 32 15.55 -13.91 6.02
C ALA A 32 14.91 -14.29 4.68
N ASP A 33 14.01 -15.30 4.67
CA ASP A 33 13.29 -15.72 3.47
C ASP A 33 12.46 -14.55 2.88
N LEU A 34 11.76 -13.78 3.72
CA LEU A 34 11.00 -12.59 3.28
C LEU A 34 11.92 -11.48 2.74
N GLN A 35 13.11 -11.32 3.31
CA GLN A 35 14.09 -10.32 2.85
C GLN A 35 14.64 -10.70 1.47
N ASP A 36 14.96 -11.99 1.26
CA ASP A 36 15.41 -12.52 -0.03
C ASP A 36 14.32 -12.35 -1.11
N ASP A 37 13.05 -12.56 -0.75
CA ASP A 37 11.91 -12.32 -1.64
C ASP A 37 11.79 -10.83 -2.02
N ILE A 38 11.97 -9.92 -1.06
CA ILE A 38 11.96 -8.47 -1.30
C ILE A 38 13.10 -8.08 -2.24
N ASP A 39 14.30 -8.59 -2.03
CA ASP A 39 15.45 -8.29 -2.87
C ASP A 39 15.22 -8.78 -4.31
N GLY A 40 14.67 -9.99 -4.49
CA GLY A 40 14.25 -10.49 -5.79
C GLY A 40 13.12 -9.67 -6.45
N MET A 41 12.22 -9.09 -5.66
CA MET A 41 11.20 -8.16 -6.15
C MET A 41 11.82 -6.82 -6.59
N HIS A 42 12.78 -6.28 -5.85
CA HIS A 42 13.49 -5.05 -6.22
C HIS A 42 14.27 -5.21 -7.53
N GLU A 43 14.89 -6.35 -7.74
CA GLU A 43 15.54 -6.66 -9.02
C GLU A 43 14.57 -6.61 -10.21
N LYS A 44 13.37 -7.21 -10.04
CA LYS A 44 12.33 -7.23 -11.08
C LYS A 44 11.82 -5.84 -11.47
N ILE A 45 11.87 -4.87 -10.58
CA ILE A 45 11.40 -3.50 -10.81
C ILE A 45 12.55 -2.47 -10.84
N SER A 46 13.79 -2.94 -11.03
CA SER A 46 14.98 -2.07 -11.05
C SER A 46 14.92 -0.97 -12.12
N ASP A 47 14.16 -1.17 -13.19
CA ASP A 47 13.93 -0.20 -14.26
C ASP A 47 12.69 0.69 -14.05
N SER A 48 12.03 0.60 -12.91
CA SER A 48 10.75 1.28 -12.61
C SER A 48 10.77 2.77 -12.93
N THR A 49 11.82 3.49 -12.54
CA THR A 49 11.97 4.93 -12.82
C THR A 49 11.99 5.20 -14.32
N LYS A 50 12.72 4.40 -15.10
CA LYS A 50 12.79 4.54 -16.56
C LYS A 50 11.43 4.28 -17.22
N VAL A 51 10.68 3.31 -16.70
CA VAL A 51 9.33 2.98 -17.20
C VAL A 51 8.37 4.13 -16.93
N VAL A 52 8.38 4.71 -15.72
CA VAL A 52 7.55 5.87 -15.36
C VAL A 52 7.91 7.09 -16.20
N ASP A 53 9.19 7.38 -16.37
CA ASP A 53 9.67 8.49 -17.20
C ASP A 53 9.25 8.31 -18.66
N ARG A 54 9.35 7.10 -19.20
CA ARG A 54 8.88 6.77 -20.53
C ARG A 54 7.37 7.02 -20.67
N TYR A 55 6.58 6.54 -19.73
CA TYR A 55 5.13 6.74 -19.72
C TYR A 55 4.75 8.22 -19.75
N ASN A 56 5.39 9.03 -18.90
CA ASN A 56 5.15 10.47 -18.86
C ASN A 56 5.49 11.14 -20.20
N LYS A 57 6.62 10.81 -20.81
CA LYS A 57 7.01 11.33 -22.13
C LYS A 57 6.02 10.93 -23.22
N LEU A 58 5.56 9.68 -23.24
CA LEU A 58 4.57 9.19 -24.19
C LEU A 58 3.23 9.92 -24.02
N LYS A 59 2.80 10.15 -22.77
CA LYS A 59 1.59 10.88 -22.45
C LYS A 59 1.65 12.34 -22.91
N ASP A 60 2.79 13.00 -22.69
CA ASP A 60 3.01 14.38 -23.16
C ASP A 60 3.00 14.46 -24.68
N LEU A 61 3.67 13.52 -25.36
CA LEU A 61 3.68 13.43 -26.81
C LEU A 61 2.25 13.20 -27.36
N ASN A 62 1.47 12.33 -26.75
CA ASN A 62 0.07 12.10 -27.12
C ASN A 62 -0.77 13.38 -26.99
N SER A 63 -0.57 14.16 -25.92
CA SER A 63 -1.24 15.44 -25.72
C SER A 63 -0.87 16.45 -26.82
N GLN A 64 0.42 16.52 -27.19
CA GLN A 64 0.90 17.38 -28.25
C GLN A 64 0.33 16.97 -29.61
N LEU A 65 0.31 15.67 -29.92
CA LEU A 65 -0.26 15.14 -31.16
C LEU A 65 -1.77 15.41 -31.26
N LYS A 66 -2.51 15.21 -30.16
CA LYS A 66 -3.94 15.57 -30.07
C LYS A 66 -4.17 17.06 -30.37
N THR A 67 -3.33 17.93 -29.84
CA THR A 67 -3.42 19.38 -30.08
C THR A 67 -3.14 19.72 -31.54
N LYS A 68 -2.08 19.14 -32.13
CA LYS A 68 -1.75 19.33 -33.56
C LYS A 68 -2.85 18.78 -34.46
N HIS A 69 -3.37 17.59 -34.17
CA HIS A 69 -4.50 17.02 -34.92
C HIS A 69 -5.72 17.95 -34.95
N ARG A 70 -6.10 18.48 -33.75
CA ARG A 70 -7.21 19.45 -33.67
C ARG A 70 -6.93 20.71 -34.46
N SER A 71 -5.68 21.20 -34.48
CA SER A 71 -5.31 22.40 -35.28
C SER A 71 -5.46 22.13 -36.78
N HIS A 72 -4.92 21.01 -37.28
CA HIS A 72 -5.08 20.65 -38.70
C HIS A 72 -6.55 20.43 -39.07
N LYS A 73 -7.32 19.78 -38.25
CA LYS A 73 -8.76 19.61 -38.45
C LYS A 73 -9.53 20.92 -38.50
N ARG A 74 -9.15 21.91 -37.66
CA ARG A 74 -9.72 23.26 -37.71
C ARG A 74 -9.37 23.96 -39.01
N LEU A 75 -8.14 23.82 -39.53
CA LEU A 75 -7.74 24.40 -40.80
C LEU A 75 -8.50 23.78 -41.97
N VAL A 76 -8.64 22.46 -42.00
CA VAL A 76 -9.46 21.77 -43.00
C VAL A 76 -10.89 22.31 -42.96
N LYS A 77 -11.50 22.36 -41.80
CA LYS A 77 -12.86 22.89 -41.63
C LYS A 77 -12.97 24.36 -42.06
N PHE A 78 -11.97 25.17 -41.74
CA PHE A 78 -11.95 26.57 -42.16
C PHE A 78 -12.00 26.72 -43.67
N PHE A 79 -11.15 25.99 -44.41
CA PHE A 79 -11.14 26.06 -45.88
C PHE A 79 -12.37 25.40 -46.53
N ASP A 80 -12.95 24.43 -45.89
CA ASP A 80 -14.14 23.73 -46.38
C ASP A 80 -15.41 24.59 -46.26
N GLU A 81 -15.58 25.31 -45.13
CA GLU A 81 -16.80 26.05 -44.80
C GLU A 81 -16.78 27.53 -45.30
N ASN A 82 -15.63 28.06 -45.72
CA ASN A 82 -15.53 29.48 -46.10
C ASN A 82 -15.09 29.64 -47.56
N GLU A 83 -15.84 30.43 -48.31
CA GLU A 83 -15.48 30.92 -49.65
C GLU A 83 -14.65 32.18 -49.57
N ASP A 84 -14.95 33.05 -48.59
CA ASP A 84 -14.24 34.26 -48.29
C ASP A 84 -13.60 34.20 -46.92
N CYS A 85 -12.39 34.80 -46.78
CA CYS A 85 -11.69 34.81 -45.49
C CYS A 85 -12.45 35.70 -44.49
N PRO A 86 -12.91 35.17 -43.35
CA PRO A 86 -13.68 35.96 -42.38
C PRO A 86 -12.84 37.05 -41.69
N THR A 87 -11.52 37.01 -41.81
CA THR A 87 -10.61 38.01 -41.21
C THR A 87 -10.32 39.16 -42.15
N CYS A 88 -10.01 38.90 -43.44
CA CYS A 88 -9.64 39.93 -44.40
C CYS A 88 -10.67 40.12 -45.53
N GLN A 89 -11.76 39.35 -45.55
CA GLN A 89 -12.88 39.41 -46.53
C GLN A 89 -12.45 39.20 -47.99
N GLN A 90 -11.25 38.67 -48.21
CA GLN A 90 -10.78 38.32 -49.55
C GLN A 90 -11.31 36.94 -49.95
N HIS A 91 -11.68 36.80 -51.23
CA HIS A 91 -12.09 35.53 -51.83
C HIS A 91 -10.94 34.53 -51.79
N ILE A 92 -11.21 33.28 -51.37
CA ILE A 92 -10.25 32.19 -51.31
C ILE A 92 -10.31 31.45 -52.64
N ASP A 93 -9.20 31.51 -53.37
CA ASP A 93 -9.08 30.79 -54.66
C ASP A 93 -9.34 29.27 -54.48
N GLU A 94 -10.15 28.71 -55.36
CA GLU A 94 -10.61 27.32 -55.26
C GLU A 94 -9.45 26.32 -55.38
N VAL A 95 -8.45 26.60 -56.23
CA VAL A 95 -7.26 25.74 -56.37
C VAL A 95 -6.43 25.75 -55.08
N HIS A 96 -6.31 26.96 -54.47
CA HIS A 96 -5.63 27.10 -53.19
C HIS A 96 -6.39 26.38 -52.08
N LYS A 97 -7.72 26.50 -52.01
CA LYS A 97 -8.61 25.84 -51.06
C LYS A 97 -8.45 24.32 -51.11
N VAL A 98 -8.61 23.71 -52.29
CA VAL A 98 -8.45 22.25 -52.51
C VAL A 98 -7.04 21.78 -52.13
N THR A 99 -6.01 22.52 -52.49
CA THR A 99 -4.62 22.23 -52.17
C THR A 99 -4.39 22.23 -50.66
N MET A 100 -4.91 23.24 -49.95
CA MET A 100 -4.74 23.35 -48.51
C MET A 100 -5.53 22.26 -47.74
N ILE A 101 -6.76 21.97 -48.16
CA ILE A 101 -7.55 20.85 -47.59
C ILE A 101 -6.82 19.56 -47.76
N SER A 102 -6.35 19.23 -48.97
CA SER A 102 -5.60 17.99 -49.23
C SER A 102 -4.33 17.87 -48.37
N LYS A 103 -3.55 18.96 -48.32
CA LYS A 103 -2.31 19.03 -47.53
C LYS A 103 -2.56 18.86 -46.04
N GLU A 104 -3.54 19.54 -45.48
CA GLU A 104 -3.83 19.50 -44.03
C GLU A 104 -4.52 18.20 -43.64
N THR A 105 -5.35 17.60 -44.51
CA THR A 105 -5.91 16.27 -44.34
C THR A 105 -4.81 15.22 -44.31
N ALA A 106 -3.87 15.22 -45.25
CA ALA A 106 -2.76 14.30 -45.27
C ALA A 106 -1.88 14.40 -44.02
N LYS A 107 -1.66 15.60 -43.48
CA LYS A 107 -0.97 15.79 -42.18
C LYS A 107 -1.77 15.24 -41.01
N SER A 108 -3.07 15.48 -41.00
CA SER A 108 -3.99 14.99 -39.98
C SER A 108 -4.01 13.46 -39.93
N GLU A 109 -4.06 12.81 -41.09
CA GLU A 109 -4.03 11.34 -41.23
C GLU A 109 -2.71 10.74 -40.71
N LYS A 110 -1.57 11.37 -41.08
CA LYS A 110 -0.26 10.97 -40.52
C LYS A 110 -0.20 11.05 -39.01
N ILE A 111 -0.77 12.13 -38.44
CA ILE A 111 -0.83 12.28 -36.98
C ILE A 111 -1.71 11.21 -36.37
N VAL A 112 -2.86 10.88 -36.97
CA VAL A 112 -3.75 9.82 -36.48
C VAL A 112 -3.05 8.46 -36.49
N SER A 113 -2.31 8.14 -37.57
CA SER A 113 -1.52 6.92 -37.64
C SER A 113 -0.46 6.87 -36.50
N GLY A 114 0.31 7.95 -36.32
CA GLY A 114 1.29 8.02 -35.25
C GLY A 114 0.67 8.00 -33.84
N MET A 115 -0.53 8.56 -33.67
CA MET A 115 -1.26 8.46 -32.39
C MET A 115 -1.69 7.03 -32.07
N LYS A 116 -2.04 6.24 -33.09
CA LYS A 116 -2.41 4.84 -32.90
C LYS A 116 -1.23 3.98 -32.46
N GLU A 117 -0.08 4.14 -33.12
CA GLU A 117 1.17 3.46 -32.69
C GLU A 117 1.58 3.89 -31.24
N LEU A 118 1.41 5.18 -30.94
CA LEU A 118 1.68 5.71 -29.60
C LEU A 118 0.72 5.17 -28.53
N GLU A 119 -0.52 4.89 -28.89
CA GLU A 119 -1.52 4.29 -28.00
C GLU A 119 -1.13 2.85 -27.60
N ASP A 120 -0.63 2.06 -28.55
CA ASP A 120 -0.14 0.72 -28.28
C ASP A 120 1.07 0.76 -27.31
N ASP A 121 2.02 1.69 -27.53
CA ASP A 121 3.16 1.91 -26.66
C ASP A 121 2.74 2.40 -25.25
N LEU A 122 1.74 3.26 -25.16
CA LEU A 122 1.18 3.71 -23.90
C LEU A 122 0.55 2.56 -23.11
N ASN A 123 -0.28 1.75 -23.77
CA ASN A 123 -0.93 0.59 -23.15
C ASN A 123 0.09 -0.42 -22.65
N ALA A 124 1.13 -0.71 -23.46
CA ALA A 124 2.20 -1.60 -23.07
C ALA A 124 3.01 -1.08 -21.86
N THR A 125 3.25 0.25 -21.82
CA THR A 125 3.97 0.87 -20.70
C THR A 125 3.11 0.95 -19.45
N GLU A 126 1.81 1.21 -19.59
CA GLU A 126 0.84 1.21 -18.49
C GLU A 126 0.71 -0.17 -17.84
N THR A 127 0.70 -1.22 -18.65
CA THR A 127 0.72 -2.60 -18.14
C THR A 127 1.96 -2.86 -17.28
N LYS A 128 3.13 -2.37 -17.70
CA LYS A 128 4.36 -2.47 -16.89
C LYS A 128 4.26 -1.69 -15.59
N ILE A 129 3.69 -0.49 -15.61
CA ILE A 129 3.46 0.31 -14.39
C ILE A 129 2.54 -0.43 -13.42
N ASN A 130 1.49 -1.07 -13.91
CA ASN A 130 0.59 -1.84 -13.07
C ASN A 130 1.31 -3.02 -12.40
N ILE A 131 2.18 -3.72 -13.12
CA ILE A 131 3.03 -4.77 -12.55
C ILE A 131 3.97 -4.20 -11.48
N ILE A 132 4.63 -3.07 -11.74
CA ILE A 132 5.50 -2.38 -10.77
C ILE A 132 4.71 -2.01 -9.49
N ASN A 133 3.50 -1.50 -9.64
CA ASN A 133 2.65 -1.13 -8.51
C ASN A 133 2.23 -2.36 -7.68
N GLU A 134 1.93 -3.48 -8.33
CA GLU A 134 1.61 -4.73 -7.66
C GLU A 134 2.83 -5.29 -6.90
N VAL A 135 4.00 -5.28 -7.52
CA VAL A 135 5.25 -5.69 -6.86
C VAL A 135 5.55 -4.80 -5.65
N ASN A 136 5.42 -3.48 -5.78
CA ASN A 136 5.60 -2.56 -4.65
C ASN A 136 4.62 -2.82 -3.50
N LYS A 137 3.37 -3.17 -3.81
CA LYS A 137 2.38 -3.55 -2.80
C LYS A 137 2.78 -4.83 -2.05
N ASN A 138 3.34 -5.80 -2.78
CA ASN A 138 3.83 -7.05 -2.18
C ASN A 138 5.06 -6.78 -1.29
N ILE A 139 6.00 -5.93 -1.71
CA ILE A 139 7.13 -5.47 -0.89
C ILE A 139 6.64 -4.83 0.41
N GLN A 140 5.64 -3.95 0.34
CA GLN A 140 5.06 -3.34 1.54
C GLN A 140 4.43 -4.39 2.47
N SER A 141 3.73 -5.38 1.91
CA SER A 141 3.15 -6.47 2.70
C SER A 141 4.22 -7.28 3.42
N HIS A 142 5.31 -7.63 2.74
CA HIS A 142 6.43 -8.36 3.35
C HIS A 142 7.14 -7.53 4.43
N ASN A 143 7.33 -6.24 4.21
CA ASN A 143 7.91 -5.34 5.22
C ASN A 143 7.04 -5.27 6.50
N VAL A 144 5.71 -5.24 6.35
CA VAL A 144 4.78 -5.29 7.51
C VAL A 144 4.90 -6.63 8.23
N GLU A 145 5.03 -7.73 7.49
CA GLU A 145 5.20 -9.06 8.08
C GLU A 145 6.53 -9.19 8.82
N ILE A 146 7.62 -8.70 8.23
CA ILE A 146 8.95 -8.63 8.89
C ILE A 146 8.87 -7.81 10.19
N ALA A 147 8.21 -6.66 10.17
CA ALA A 147 8.06 -5.83 11.37
C ALA A 147 7.27 -6.56 12.48
N LYS A 148 6.23 -7.30 12.11
CA LYS A 148 5.45 -8.13 13.03
C LYS A 148 6.29 -9.26 13.63
N GLU A 149 7.05 -9.97 12.81
CA GLU A 149 7.90 -11.08 13.29
C GLU A 149 9.05 -10.54 14.18
N ASN A 150 9.64 -9.39 13.84
CA ASN A 150 10.65 -8.73 14.68
C ASN A 150 10.08 -8.33 16.05
N SER A 151 8.91 -7.72 16.10
CA SER A 151 8.26 -7.35 17.36
C SER A 151 7.98 -8.57 18.23
N SER A 152 7.45 -9.64 17.64
CA SER A 152 7.20 -10.89 18.35
C SER A 152 8.49 -11.55 18.86
N MET A 153 9.56 -11.49 18.07
CA MET A 153 10.86 -12.00 18.47
C MET A 153 11.47 -11.21 19.64
N GLU A 154 11.35 -9.88 19.62
CA GLU A 154 11.79 -9.03 20.74
C GLU A 154 11.04 -9.34 22.04
N GLU A 155 9.75 -9.60 21.96
CA GLU A 155 8.94 -10.01 23.13
C GLU A 155 9.44 -11.33 23.72
N LEU A 156 9.72 -12.33 22.87
CA LEU A 156 10.27 -13.60 23.30
C LEU A 156 11.67 -13.46 23.90
N ILE A 157 12.53 -12.60 23.34
CA ILE A 157 13.87 -12.32 23.88
C ILE A 157 13.76 -11.68 25.27
N LYS A 158 12.87 -10.68 25.43
CA LYS A 158 12.64 -10.02 26.72
C LYS A 158 12.08 -11.02 27.76
N PHE A 159 11.17 -11.89 27.33
CA PHE A 159 10.62 -12.92 28.19
C PHE A 159 11.68 -13.94 28.63
N ASN A 160 12.52 -14.39 27.69
CA ASN A 160 13.64 -15.29 28.02
C ASN A 160 14.66 -14.63 28.96
N ALA A 161 14.92 -13.33 28.83
CA ALA A 161 15.81 -12.62 29.76
C ALA A 161 15.23 -12.62 31.19
N LYS A 162 13.93 -12.42 31.34
CA LYS A 162 13.25 -12.52 32.64
C LYS A 162 13.32 -13.93 33.21
N LEU A 163 13.02 -14.95 32.40
CA LEU A 163 13.12 -16.35 32.86
C LEU A 163 14.53 -16.72 33.29
N LYS A 164 15.57 -16.25 32.58
CA LYS A 164 16.98 -16.45 32.96
C LYS A 164 17.31 -15.79 34.29
N SER A 165 16.88 -14.57 34.52
CA SER A 165 17.02 -13.88 35.82
C SER A 165 16.32 -14.63 36.96
N GLU A 166 15.10 -15.12 36.71
CA GLU A 166 14.35 -15.90 37.71
C GLU A 166 15.05 -17.27 38.04
N ILE A 167 15.67 -17.91 37.03
CA ILE A 167 16.47 -19.09 37.21
C ILE A 167 17.68 -18.77 38.10
N ASP A 168 18.42 -17.69 37.82
CA ASP A 168 19.57 -17.26 38.60
C ASP A 168 19.19 -17.00 40.07
N HIS A 169 18.06 -16.32 40.31
CA HIS A 169 17.54 -16.13 41.67
C HIS A 169 17.16 -17.43 42.36
N LEU A 170 16.57 -18.37 41.68
CA LEU A 170 16.25 -19.70 42.22
C LEU A 170 17.51 -20.48 42.54
N GLU A 171 18.57 -20.40 41.72
CA GLU A 171 19.83 -21.15 41.94
C GLU A 171 20.65 -20.57 43.09
N THR A 172 20.73 -19.24 43.19
CA THR A 172 21.50 -18.54 44.21
C THR A 172 20.87 -18.62 45.63
N GLY A 173 19.61 -19.01 45.72
CA GLY A 173 18.96 -19.24 47.00
C GLY A 173 18.59 -17.98 47.80
N SER A 174 18.77 -16.81 47.21
CA SER A 174 18.37 -15.53 47.79
C SER A 174 16.89 -15.23 47.49
N VAL A 175 15.98 -15.77 48.27
CA VAL A 175 14.62 -15.23 48.35
C VAL A 175 14.74 -14.00 49.26
N GLU A 176 15.03 -12.86 48.68
CA GLU A 176 14.94 -11.58 49.40
C GLU A 176 13.47 -11.16 49.49
N ASP A 177 13.10 -10.46 50.58
CA ASP A 177 11.78 -9.81 50.74
C ASP A 177 11.38 -8.89 49.57
N ASN A 178 12.32 -8.54 48.72
CA ASN A 178 12.12 -7.80 47.48
C ASN A 178 11.35 -8.58 46.40
N ASP A 179 11.56 -9.91 46.31
CA ASP A 179 10.90 -10.76 45.28
C ASP A 179 9.40 -10.87 45.54
N ILE A 180 8.99 -10.83 46.81
CA ILE A 180 7.56 -10.85 47.19
C ILE A 180 6.89 -9.52 46.79
N LYS A 181 7.57 -8.41 47.02
CA LYS A 181 7.07 -7.08 46.59
C LYS A 181 6.98 -6.95 45.07
N GLU A 182 7.99 -7.42 44.36
CA GLU A 182 7.98 -7.41 42.89
C GLU A 182 6.86 -8.28 42.30
N VAL A 183 6.56 -9.45 42.90
CA VAL A 183 5.40 -10.28 42.53
C VAL A 183 4.08 -9.57 42.78
N GLU A 184 3.94 -8.82 43.89
CA GLU A 184 2.75 -8.02 44.16
C GLU A 184 2.61 -6.86 43.20
N GLU A 185 3.67 -6.12 42.90
CA GLU A 185 3.70 -5.05 41.90
C GLU A 185 3.36 -5.56 40.49
N LEU A 186 3.90 -6.70 40.09
CA LEU A 186 3.61 -7.34 38.81
C LEU A 186 2.16 -7.81 38.71
N LYS A 187 1.56 -8.30 39.79
CA LYS A 187 0.12 -8.66 39.84
C LYS A 187 -0.76 -7.43 39.65
N VAL A 188 -0.43 -6.32 40.31
CA VAL A 188 -1.17 -5.06 40.15
C VAL A 188 -1.05 -4.55 38.74
N SER A 189 0.16 -4.55 38.18
CA SER A 189 0.42 -4.14 36.79
C SER A 189 -0.33 -5.03 35.77
N LEU A 190 -0.39 -6.33 36.01
CA LEU A 190 -1.16 -7.26 35.17
C LEU A 190 -2.65 -6.95 35.20
N ASP A 191 -3.22 -6.68 36.39
CA ASP A 191 -4.64 -6.33 36.53
C ASP A 191 -4.96 -5.01 35.82
N ASP A 192 -4.10 -4.01 35.93
CA ASP A 192 -4.23 -2.73 35.24
C ASP A 192 -4.14 -2.87 33.70
N LEU A 193 -3.23 -3.71 33.21
CA LEU A 193 -3.11 -4.02 31.79
C LEU A 193 -4.32 -4.80 31.27
N LEU A 194 -4.88 -5.72 32.06
CA LEU A 194 -6.10 -6.44 31.70
C LEU A 194 -7.32 -5.49 31.62
N LYS A 195 -7.42 -4.54 32.56
CA LYS A 195 -8.45 -3.50 32.53
C LYS A 195 -8.28 -2.57 31.32
N ALA A 196 -7.05 -2.12 31.05
CA ALA A 196 -6.75 -1.29 29.87
C ALA A 196 -7.08 -2.02 28.57
N LYS A 197 -6.74 -3.32 28.47
CA LYS A 197 -7.10 -4.17 27.33
C LYS A 197 -8.60 -4.31 27.16
N SER A 198 -9.36 -4.43 28.24
CA SER A 198 -10.83 -4.49 28.20
C SER A 198 -11.40 -3.17 27.67
N ASN A 199 -10.93 -2.04 28.20
CA ASN A 199 -11.38 -0.71 27.76
C ASN A 199 -11.07 -0.44 26.29
N LEU A 200 -9.86 -0.78 25.84
CA LEU A 200 -9.48 -0.66 24.44
C LEU A 200 -10.31 -1.56 23.51
N ARG A 201 -10.73 -2.74 23.99
CA ARG A 201 -11.66 -3.60 23.22
C ARG A 201 -13.05 -2.96 23.11
N GLU A 202 -13.55 -2.37 24.18
CA GLU A 202 -14.80 -1.63 24.14
C GLU A 202 -14.73 -0.43 23.21
N GLU A 203 -13.69 0.40 23.32
CA GLU A 203 -13.45 1.54 22.42
C GLU A 203 -13.37 1.09 20.96
N LYS A 204 -12.65 0.01 20.68
CA LYS A 204 -12.58 -0.57 19.35
C LYS A 204 -13.96 -0.99 18.84
N THR A 205 -14.76 -1.64 19.67
CA THR A 205 -16.13 -2.05 19.33
C THR A 205 -17.03 -0.84 19.04
N TYR A 206 -16.93 0.22 19.85
CA TYR A 206 -17.64 1.48 19.61
C TYR A 206 -17.17 2.18 18.32
N ALA A 207 -15.86 2.19 18.07
CA ALA A 207 -15.30 2.77 16.85
C ALA A 207 -15.75 1.99 15.58
N GLU A 208 -15.76 0.67 15.64
CA GLU A 208 -16.26 -0.19 14.57
C GLU A 208 -17.75 -0.02 14.33
N ALA A 209 -18.55 0.07 15.40
CA ALA A 209 -19.98 0.35 15.30
C ALA A 209 -20.24 1.75 14.71
N SER A 210 -19.54 2.77 15.20
CA SER A 210 -19.62 4.14 14.66
C SER A 210 -19.22 4.20 13.18
N ARG A 211 -18.14 3.53 12.81
CA ARG A 211 -17.71 3.42 11.42
C ARG A 211 -18.76 2.74 10.55
N SER A 212 -19.33 1.65 11.03
CA SER A 212 -20.42 0.93 10.32
C SER A 212 -21.65 1.82 10.14
N MET A 213 -21.98 2.64 11.13
CA MET A 213 -23.10 3.58 11.05
C MET A 213 -22.87 4.73 10.06
N LEU A 214 -21.60 5.17 9.92
CA LEU A 214 -21.20 6.27 9.03
C LEU A 214 -20.96 5.85 7.57
N THR A 215 -20.90 4.55 7.29
CA THR A 215 -20.81 4.06 5.90
C THR A 215 -22.09 4.33 5.11
N ASP A 216 -21.99 4.36 3.79
CA ASP A 216 -23.14 4.61 2.90
C ASP A 216 -24.27 3.58 3.05
N ALA A 217 -23.99 2.39 3.55
CA ALA A 217 -24.99 1.37 3.90
C ALA A 217 -25.61 1.53 5.31
N GLY A 218 -25.07 2.45 6.15
CA GLY A 218 -25.49 2.67 7.53
C GLY A 218 -26.71 3.58 7.68
N ILE A 219 -26.66 4.47 8.69
CA ILE A 219 -27.76 5.39 9.07
C ILE A 219 -28.17 6.30 7.91
N LYS A 220 -27.21 6.76 7.09
CA LYS A 220 -27.44 7.65 5.96
C LYS A 220 -28.43 7.05 4.96
N THR A 221 -28.22 5.80 4.59
CA THR A 221 -29.13 5.07 3.68
C THR A 221 -30.50 4.78 4.31
N LYS A 222 -30.55 4.48 5.62
CA LYS A 222 -31.82 4.30 6.32
C LYS A 222 -32.64 5.59 6.38
N ILE A 223 -32.00 6.72 6.70
CA ILE A 223 -32.67 8.04 6.73
C ILE A 223 -33.14 8.42 5.33
N ILE A 224 -32.30 8.27 4.30
CA ILE A 224 -32.70 8.56 2.92
C ILE A 224 -33.89 7.70 2.49
N LYS A 225 -33.87 6.39 2.74
CA LYS A 225 -34.99 5.50 2.40
C LYS A 225 -36.27 5.82 3.16
N GLN A 226 -36.18 6.34 4.37
CA GLN A 226 -37.34 6.67 5.20
C GLN A 226 -37.97 8.02 4.81
N TYR A 227 -37.19 9.00 4.39
CA TYR A 227 -37.67 10.35 4.11
C TYR A 227 -37.83 10.65 2.61
N LEU A 228 -37.15 9.92 1.71
CA LEU A 228 -37.29 10.12 0.26
C LEU A 228 -38.76 9.94 -0.24
N PRO A 229 -39.54 8.95 0.25
CA PRO A 229 -40.95 8.81 -0.16
C PRO A 229 -41.86 9.95 0.34
N ILE A 230 -41.43 10.74 1.32
CA ILE A 230 -42.19 11.84 1.91
C ILE A 230 -41.91 13.17 1.18
N MET A 231 -40.79 13.22 0.44
CA MET A 231 -40.30 14.41 -0.28
C MET A 231 -40.67 14.41 -1.75
N ASN A 232 -41.30 13.35 -2.28
CA ASN A 232 -41.86 13.21 -3.62
C ASN A 232 -43.40 13.15 -3.51
#